data_b6007d095d2a310998db4f118d8b34d5
#
_entry.id   b6007d095d2a310998db4f118d8b34d5
#
_cell.length_a   1.000
_cell.length_b   1.000
_cell.length_c   1.000
_cell.angle_alpha   90.00
_cell.angle_beta   90.00
_cell.angle_gamma   90.00
#
_symmetry.space_group_name_H-M   'P 1'
#
loop_
_entity.id
_entity.type
_entity.pdbx_description
1 polymer ?
#
loop_
_entity_poly.entity_id
_entity_poly.type
_entity_poly.pdbx_seq_one_letter_code
_entity_poly.pdbx_strand_id
1 'polypeptide(L)'
;MNSAIRRQQSGAQAVILAGGLGTRMRPITETIPKPMIAVAGKPFLQRQLQLLTHSGIRRALLLVAYLGDQIQEYFGDGDKFGCSISYSFEPSPLGTGGALKNAEAQLQDYFVLVNGDTYLAIDYASLLQDFREADCTALIVAYGKPETASQSVPASVLPANLGVSQDGVVTAYHKRNSEGLNHIDAGVVVLKKEILARLPAGQKCSLEEEIYPQLIAQGELRAWVTSEPFYDMGSPTGLAALGEKLA
;
A
#
# COMPACT_ATOMS: atom_id res chain seq x y z
N MET A 1 10.07 -1.93 -38.24
CA MET A 1 9.22 -3.01 -37.70
C MET A 1 8.85 -2.60 -36.28
N ASN A 2 7.63 -2.04 -36.13
CA ASN A 2 7.14 -1.50 -34.85
C ASN A 2 6.67 -2.65 -33.95
N SER A 3 7.44 -3.00 -32.94
CA SER A 3 6.94 -3.79 -31.83
C SER A 3 6.22 -2.86 -30.85
N ALA A 4 4.99 -2.52 -31.18
CA ALA A 4 4.06 -1.98 -30.20
C ALA A 4 3.79 -3.09 -29.19
N ILE A 5 4.55 -3.12 -28.10
CA ILE A 5 4.21 -3.88 -26.90
C ILE A 5 2.85 -3.32 -26.46
N ARG A 6 1.77 -4.02 -26.81
CA ARG A 6 0.47 -3.83 -26.18
C ARG A 6 0.70 -4.08 -24.69
N ARG A 7 0.86 -3.01 -23.90
CA ARG A 7 0.70 -3.08 -22.45
C ARG A 7 -0.71 -3.63 -22.25
N GLN A 8 -0.81 -4.92 -21.99
CA GLN A 8 -2.06 -5.53 -21.54
C GLN A 8 -2.49 -4.71 -20.32
N GLN A 9 -3.66 -4.05 -20.41
CA GLN A 9 -4.27 -3.41 -19.27
C GLN A 9 -4.44 -4.51 -18.22
N SER A 10 -3.68 -4.45 -17.14
CA SER A 10 -3.89 -5.38 -16.05
C SER A 10 -5.30 -5.10 -15.52
N GLY A 11 -6.18 -6.10 -15.53
CA GLY A 11 -7.51 -5.98 -14.93
C GLY A 11 -7.43 -5.83 -13.40
N ALA A 12 -6.23 -5.68 -12.84
CA ALA A 12 -5.99 -5.59 -11.42
C ALA A 12 -6.57 -4.31 -10.81
N GLN A 13 -7.06 -4.44 -9.59
CA GLN A 13 -7.57 -3.36 -8.76
C GLN A 13 -6.50 -2.94 -7.75
N ALA A 14 -6.30 -1.63 -7.59
CA ALA A 14 -5.62 -1.08 -6.42
C ALA A 14 -6.65 -0.77 -5.33
N VAL A 15 -6.30 -1.06 -4.09
CA VAL A 15 -7.06 -0.71 -2.89
C VAL A 15 -6.17 0.17 -2.03
N ILE A 16 -6.61 1.38 -1.71
CA ILE A 16 -5.79 2.36 -0.97
C ILE A 16 -6.41 2.66 0.38
N LEU A 17 -5.63 2.46 1.45
CA LEU A 17 -6.03 2.75 2.83
C LEU A 17 -5.96 4.25 3.10
N ALA A 18 -7.04 4.98 2.82
CA ALA A 18 -7.11 6.43 2.89
C ALA A 18 -7.90 6.98 4.11
N GLY A 19 -8.29 6.11 5.07
CA GLY A 19 -9.15 6.45 6.21
C GLY A 19 -8.42 6.91 7.48
N GLY A 20 -7.09 6.96 7.50
CA GLY A 20 -6.28 7.25 8.68
C GLY A 20 -6.42 8.69 9.20
N LEU A 21 -6.44 8.86 10.54
CA LEU A 21 -6.56 10.17 11.21
C LEU A 21 -5.35 11.11 11.03
N GLY A 22 -4.19 10.57 10.63
CA GLY A 22 -2.98 11.36 10.40
C GLY A 22 -2.46 12.12 11.64
N THR A 23 -2.66 11.63 12.86
CA THR A 23 -2.38 12.35 14.12
C THR A 23 -0.95 12.87 14.25
N ARG A 24 0.04 12.20 13.65
CA ARG A 24 1.45 12.65 13.63
C ARG A 24 1.68 13.91 12.78
N MET A 25 0.75 14.24 11.90
CA MET A 25 0.82 15.38 10.97
C MET A 25 -0.03 16.57 11.42
N ARG A 26 -0.57 16.55 12.65
CA ARG A 26 -1.30 17.69 13.21
C ARG A 26 -0.37 18.91 13.36
N PRO A 27 -0.88 20.15 13.16
CA PRO A 27 -2.31 20.50 13.02
C PRO A 27 -2.87 20.35 11.57
N ILE A 28 -2.05 20.11 10.56
CA ILE A 28 -2.49 20.08 9.14
C ILE A 28 -3.67 19.11 8.94
N THR A 29 -3.60 17.94 9.55
CA THR A 29 -4.62 16.90 9.40
C THR A 29 -5.90 17.12 10.23
N GLU A 30 -6.04 18.25 10.91
CA GLU A 30 -7.30 18.62 11.57
C GLU A 30 -8.35 19.09 10.56
N THR A 31 -7.92 19.63 9.43
CA THR A 31 -8.82 20.19 8.40
C THR A 31 -8.65 19.55 7.02
N ILE A 32 -7.55 18.83 6.79
CA ILE A 32 -7.24 18.19 5.52
C ILE A 32 -6.96 16.71 5.77
N PRO A 33 -7.63 15.76 5.09
CA PRO A 33 -7.29 14.35 5.25
C PRO A 33 -5.85 14.08 4.80
N LYS A 34 -5.13 13.23 5.54
CA LYS A 34 -3.70 12.98 5.31
C LYS A 34 -3.34 12.71 3.84
N PRO A 35 -4.11 11.89 3.07
CA PRO A 35 -3.82 11.65 1.65
C PRO A 35 -3.97 12.90 0.75
N MET A 36 -4.59 13.96 1.25
CA MET A 36 -4.77 15.22 0.52
C MET A 36 -3.67 16.25 0.79
N ILE A 37 -2.72 15.98 1.69
CA ILE A 37 -1.56 16.85 1.91
C ILE A 37 -0.80 16.99 0.59
N ALA A 38 -0.48 18.23 0.22
CA ALA A 38 0.20 18.51 -1.04
C ALA A 38 1.67 18.10 -1.01
N VAL A 39 2.12 17.42 -2.06
CA VAL A 39 3.53 17.06 -2.30
C VAL A 39 3.90 17.54 -3.69
N ALA A 40 4.86 18.45 -3.80
CA ALA A 40 5.24 19.10 -5.05
C ALA A 40 4.00 19.62 -5.81
N GLY A 41 3.13 20.36 -5.12
CA GLY A 41 1.97 21.06 -5.68
C GLY A 41 0.74 20.20 -6.01
N LYS A 42 0.73 18.89 -5.68
CA LYS A 42 -0.42 17.99 -5.91
C LYS A 42 -0.73 17.18 -4.66
N PRO A 43 -2.01 16.83 -4.40
CA PRO A 43 -2.34 15.89 -3.33
C PRO A 43 -1.52 14.60 -3.41
N PHE A 44 -1.09 14.09 -2.27
CA PHE A 44 -0.30 12.86 -2.22
C PHE A 44 -1.03 11.67 -2.88
N LEU A 45 -2.32 11.50 -2.60
CA LEU A 45 -3.14 10.46 -3.22
C LEU A 45 -3.16 10.57 -4.76
N GLN A 46 -3.13 11.80 -5.30
CA GLN A 46 -3.01 11.99 -6.75
C GLN A 46 -1.68 11.45 -7.28
N ARG A 47 -0.58 11.61 -6.53
CA ARG A 47 0.74 11.03 -6.88
C ARG A 47 0.70 9.50 -6.87
N GLN A 48 0.05 8.90 -5.87
CA GLN A 48 -0.14 7.45 -5.83
C GLN A 48 -0.98 6.94 -7.01
N LEU A 49 -2.13 7.58 -7.30
CA LEU A 49 -2.99 7.23 -8.43
C LEU A 49 -2.25 7.36 -9.77
N GLN A 50 -1.47 8.43 -9.96
CA GLN A 50 -0.64 8.62 -11.15
C GLN A 50 0.37 7.47 -11.32
N LEU A 51 1.05 7.07 -10.25
CA LEU A 51 2.00 5.96 -10.27
C LEU A 51 1.32 4.65 -10.68
N LEU A 52 0.19 4.32 -10.07
CA LEU A 52 -0.58 3.11 -10.35
C LEU A 52 -1.12 3.10 -11.79
N THR A 53 -1.65 4.23 -12.28
CA THR A 53 -2.16 4.34 -13.66
C THR A 53 -1.05 4.21 -14.70
N HIS A 54 0.13 4.77 -14.46
CA HIS A 54 1.30 4.59 -15.32
C HIS A 54 1.76 3.13 -15.38
N SER A 55 1.56 2.39 -14.30
CA SER A 55 1.82 0.95 -14.22
C SER A 55 0.69 0.09 -14.81
N GLY A 56 -0.36 0.70 -15.39
CA GLY A 56 -1.47 0.00 -16.02
C GLY A 56 -2.62 -0.39 -15.07
N ILE A 57 -2.54 -0.08 -13.77
CA ILE A 57 -3.63 -0.29 -12.80
C ILE A 57 -4.56 0.91 -12.84
N ARG A 58 -5.73 0.76 -13.47
CA ARG A 58 -6.68 1.85 -13.71
C ARG A 58 -7.97 1.75 -12.92
N ARG A 59 -8.08 0.79 -12.01
CA ARG A 59 -9.20 0.66 -11.08
C ARG A 59 -8.68 0.86 -9.68
N ALA A 60 -9.21 1.85 -8.97
CA ALA A 60 -8.87 2.15 -7.60
C ALA A 60 -10.12 2.08 -6.70
N LEU A 61 -9.98 1.42 -5.57
CA LEU A 61 -10.96 1.46 -4.48
C LEU A 61 -10.29 2.19 -3.30
N LEU A 62 -10.87 3.31 -2.90
CA LEU A 62 -10.38 4.09 -1.78
C LEU A 62 -11.17 3.72 -0.52
N LEU A 63 -10.47 3.19 0.50
CA LEU A 63 -11.04 2.93 1.81
C LEU A 63 -10.91 4.20 2.64
N VAL A 64 -12.00 4.91 2.82
CA VAL A 64 -12.04 6.25 3.41
C VAL A 64 -12.83 6.28 4.71
N ALA A 65 -12.45 7.16 5.62
CA ALA A 65 -13.13 7.40 6.89
C ALA A 65 -13.07 8.90 7.23
N TYR A 66 -12.12 9.31 8.05
CA TYR A 66 -11.98 10.69 8.50
C TYR A 66 -11.78 11.66 7.33
N LEU A 67 -12.66 12.66 7.20
CA LEU A 67 -12.70 13.64 6.11
C LEU A 67 -12.74 12.99 4.70
N GLY A 68 -13.31 11.78 4.59
CA GLY A 68 -13.40 11.03 3.33
C GLY A 68 -14.20 11.75 2.24
N ASP A 69 -15.19 12.57 2.62
CA ASP A 69 -15.99 13.37 1.69
C ASP A 69 -15.13 14.36 0.89
N GLN A 70 -14.10 14.96 1.50
CA GLN A 70 -13.16 15.85 0.79
C GLN A 70 -12.35 15.10 -0.27
N ILE A 71 -12.01 13.81 -0.01
CA ILE A 71 -11.33 12.96 -0.97
C ILE A 71 -12.26 12.67 -2.14
N GLN A 72 -13.51 12.29 -1.85
CA GLN A 72 -14.51 12.01 -2.88
C GLN A 72 -14.84 13.24 -3.72
N GLU A 73 -15.00 14.41 -3.11
CA GLU A 73 -15.27 15.66 -3.80
C GLU A 73 -14.15 16.04 -4.78
N TYR A 74 -12.88 15.84 -4.37
CA TYR A 74 -11.74 16.19 -5.21
C TYR A 74 -11.52 15.20 -6.37
N PHE A 75 -11.60 13.90 -6.10
CA PHE A 75 -11.26 12.87 -7.08
C PHE A 75 -12.44 12.42 -7.94
N GLY A 76 -13.69 12.56 -7.46
CA GLY A 76 -14.89 12.13 -8.17
C GLY A 76 -14.83 10.65 -8.57
N ASP A 77 -15.18 10.34 -9.80
CA ASP A 77 -15.11 9.00 -10.39
C ASP A 77 -13.72 8.62 -10.93
N GLY A 78 -12.76 9.55 -10.91
CA GLY A 78 -11.38 9.33 -11.33
C GLY A 78 -11.08 9.60 -12.79
N ASP A 79 -12.05 9.91 -13.64
CA ASP A 79 -11.87 10.13 -15.09
C ASP A 79 -10.79 11.19 -15.39
N LYS A 80 -10.77 12.28 -14.63
CA LYS A 80 -9.76 13.35 -14.75
C LYS A 80 -8.33 12.87 -14.46
N PHE A 81 -8.18 11.74 -13.79
CA PHE A 81 -6.90 11.15 -13.39
C PHE A 81 -6.54 9.91 -14.21
N GLY A 82 -7.36 9.56 -15.20
CA GLY A 82 -7.14 8.43 -16.10
C GLY A 82 -7.38 7.06 -15.47
N CYS A 83 -8.21 7.00 -14.42
CA CYS A 83 -8.62 5.78 -13.73
C CYS A 83 -10.10 5.83 -13.37
N SER A 84 -10.64 4.68 -12.95
CA SER A 84 -11.97 4.59 -12.34
C SER A 84 -11.78 4.45 -10.82
N ILE A 85 -12.43 5.32 -10.05
CA ILE A 85 -12.36 5.34 -8.59
C ILE A 85 -13.71 4.97 -8.00
N SER A 86 -13.69 4.06 -7.05
CA SER A 86 -14.81 3.76 -6.14
C SER A 86 -14.40 3.99 -4.69
N TYR A 87 -15.39 4.10 -3.81
CA TYR A 87 -15.18 4.45 -2.41
C TYR A 87 -15.86 3.46 -1.49
N SER A 88 -15.21 3.10 -0.41
CA SER A 88 -15.80 2.40 0.72
C SER A 88 -15.63 3.24 1.97
N PHE A 89 -16.75 3.76 2.50
CA PHE A 89 -16.74 4.56 3.73
C PHE A 89 -16.84 3.65 4.95
N GLU A 90 -15.91 3.83 5.88
CA GLU A 90 -15.94 3.17 7.17
C GLU A 90 -16.90 3.91 8.11
N PRO A 91 -17.86 3.22 8.76
CA PRO A 91 -18.76 3.85 9.73
C PRO A 91 -18.05 4.28 11.03
N SER A 92 -16.89 3.66 11.30
CA SER A 92 -15.99 3.96 12.42
C SER A 92 -14.59 3.41 12.04
N PRO A 93 -13.50 3.81 12.72
CA PRO A 93 -12.16 3.28 12.43
C PRO A 93 -12.09 1.76 12.64
N LEU A 94 -12.07 1.00 11.53
CA LEU A 94 -12.08 -0.47 11.52
C LEU A 94 -10.68 -1.11 11.47
N GLY A 95 -9.63 -0.32 11.31
CA GLY A 95 -8.26 -0.83 11.07
C GLY A 95 -8.09 -1.41 9.68
N THR A 96 -6.89 -1.87 9.35
CA THR A 96 -6.52 -2.29 7.98
C THR A 96 -7.34 -3.50 7.50
N GLY A 97 -7.54 -4.50 8.32
CA GLY A 97 -8.34 -5.68 8.02
C GLY A 97 -9.83 -5.41 7.99
N GLY A 98 -10.35 -4.67 9.00
CA GLY A 98 -11.78 -4.35 9.07
C GLY A 98 -12.24 -3.44 7.94
N ALA A 99 -11.41 -2.49 7.48
CA ALA A 99 -11.67 -1.66 6.32
C ALA A 99 -11.82 -2.48 5.03
N LEU A 100 -10.94 -3.47 4.82
CA LEU A 100 -11.05 -4.42 3.71
C LEU A 100 -12.31 -5.27 3.80
N LYS A 101 -12.64 -5.78 5.00
CA LYS A 101 -13.86 -6.57 5.20
C LYS A 101 -15.12 -5.76 4.92
N ASN A 102 -15.14 -4.49 5.31
CA ASN A 102 -16.24 -3.55 5.01
C ASN A 102 -16.42 -3.35 3.49
N ALA A 103 -15.33 -3.39 2.74
CA ALA A 103 -15.31 -3.21 1.28
C ALA A 103 -15.46 -4.51 0.47
N GLU A 104 -15.65 -5.66 1.11
CA GLU A 104 -15.54 -7.00 0.49
C GLU A 104 -16.34 -7.15 -0.82
N ALA A 105 -17.55 -6.59 -0.89
CA ALA A 105 -18.39 -6.67 -2.07
C ALA A 105 -17.82 -5.93 -3.30
N GLN A 106 -16.90 -4.97 -3.09
CA GLN A 106 -16.30 -4.16 -4.15
C GLN A 106 -14.90 -4.67 -4.57
N LEU A 107 -14.37 -5.69 -3.87
CA LEU A 107 -13.03 -6.23 -4.13
C LEU A 107 -13.05 -7.31 -5.21
N GLN A 108 -12.02 -7.29 -6.06
CA GLN A 108 -11.73 -8.36 -7.02
C GLN A 108 -11.13 -9.58 -6.33
N ASP A 109 -11.02 -10.71 -7.04
CA ASP A 109 -10.48 -11.98 -6.52
C ASP A 109 -9.06 -11.82 -5.95
N TYR A 110 -8.27 -10.92 -6.52
CA TYR A 110 -7.02 -10.43 -5.94
C TYR A 110 -6.86 -8.93 -6.26
N PHE A 111 -6.14 -8.23 -5.41
CA PHE A 111 -5.93 -6.79 -5.53
C PHE A 111 -4.59 -6.36 -4.92
N VAL A 112 -4.09 -5.20 -5.35
CA VAL A 112 -2.91 -4.55 -4.76
C VAL A 112 -3.40 -3.62 -3.66
N LEU A 113 -3.12 -3.95 -2.40
CA LEU A 113 -3.32 -3.06 -1.27
C LEU A 113 -2.13 -2.14 -1.11
N VAL A 114 -2.39 -0.84 -1.00
CA VAL A 114 -1.38 0.20 -0.83
C VAL A 114 -1.72 1.02 0.41
N ASN A 115 -0.74 1.23 1.28
CA ASN A 115 -0.90 2.15 2.40
C ASN A 115 -1.10 3.58 1.89
N GLY A 116 -2.07 4.30 2.43
CA GLY A 116 -2.44 5.65 2.00
C GLY A 116 -1.40 6.74 2.32
N ASP A 117 -0.26 6.35 2.87
CA ASP A 117 0.87 7.23 3.18
C ASP A 117 2.21 6.75 2.59
N THR A 118 2.18 5.71 1.76
CA THR A 118 3.37 5.15 1.13
C THR A 118 3.46 5.53 -0.35
N TYR A 119 4.62 6.02 -0.78
CA TYR A 119 4.97 6.20 -2.19
C TYR A 119 6.11 5.25 -2.55
N LEU A 120 5.84 4.30 -3.45
CA LEU A 120 6.78 3.27 -3.89
C LEU A 120 6.72 3.13 -5.41
N ALA A 121 7.78 3.52 -6.10
CA ALA A 121 7.86 3.53 -7.56
C ALA A 121 8.52 2.23 -8.07
N ILE A 122 7.78 1.13 -8.07
CA ILE A 122 8.20 -0.19 -8.56
C ILE A 122 7.49 -0.57 -9.86
N ASP A 123 7.92 -1.65 -10.50
CA ASP A 123 7.18 -2.30 -11.58
C ASP A 123 6.03 -3.15 -11.02
N TYR A 124 4.87 -2.53 -10.89
CA TYR A 124 3.65 -3.22 -10.43
C TYR A 124 3.19 -4.33 -11.40
N ALA A 125 3.56 -4.27 -12.68
CA ALA A 125 3.21 -5.32 -13.63
C ALA A 125 4.01 -6.59 -13.33
N SER A 126 5.31 -6.48 -13.06
CA SER A 126 6.14 -7.58 -12.61
C SER A 126 5.68 -8.13 -11.26
N LEU A 127 5.38 -7.28 -10.27
CA LEU A 127 4.83 -7.70 -8.98
C LEU A 127 3.56 -8.56 -9.16
N LEU A 128 2.63 -8.12 -10.01
CA LEU A 128 1.38 -8.84 -10.28
C LEU A 128 1.60 -10.13 -11.08
N GLN A 129 2.60 -10.16 -11.94
CA GLN A 129 2.99 -11.39 -12.65
C GLN A 129 3.55 -12.41 -11.68
N ASP A 130 4.51 -12.01 -10.85
CA ASP A 130 5.13 -12.88 -9.86
C ASP A 130 4.11 -13.40 -8.86
N PHE A 131 3.13 -12.57 -8.43
CA PHE A 131 2.03 -13.02 -7.59
C PHE A 131 1.17 -14.11 -8.24
N ARG A 132 0.86 -14.00 -9.54
CA ARG A 132 0.07 -15.01 -10.25
C ARG A 132 0.81 -16.33 -10.44
N GLU A 133 2.14 -16.26 -10.50
CA GLU A 133 3.01 -17.44 -10.64
C GLU A 133 3.34 -18.07 -9.27
N ALA A 134 3.27 -17.28 -8.20
CA ALA A 134 3.52 -17.76 -6.85
C ALA A 134 2.31 -18.50 -6.28
N ASP A 135 2.56 -19.64 -5.65
CA ASP A 135 1.55 -20.33 -4.85
C ASP A 135 1.49 -19.72 -3.45
N CYS A 136 0.81 -18.57 -3.33
CA CYS A 136 0.65 -17.86 -2.07
C CYS A 136 -0.69 -17.12 -2.00
N THR A 137 -1.14 -16.83 -0.79
CA THR A 137 -2.35 -16.03 -0.52
C THR A 137 -2.02 -14.54 -0.47
N ALA A 138 -0.78 -14.19 -0.10
CA ALA A 138 -0.30 -12.82 -0.02
C ALA A 138 1.17 -12.70 -0.49
N LEU A 139 1.45 -11.63 -1.24
CA LEU A 139 2.80 -11.25 -1.67
C LEU A 139 3.08 -9.82 -1.22
N ILE A 140 3.88 -9.68 -0.15
CA ILE A 140 4.23 -8.38 0.44
C ILE A 140 5.49 -7.83 -0.21
N VAL A 141 5.51 -6.53 -0.51
CA VAL A 141 6.73 -5.87 -1.00
C VAL A 141 7.66 -5.59 0.17
N ALA A 142 8.82 -6.22 0.14
CA ALA A 142 9.84 -6.14 1.17
C ALA A 142 11.05 -5.33 0.68
N TYR A 143 11.34 -4.21 1.35
CA TYR A 143 12.54 -3.44 1.07
C TYR A 143 13.75 -4.07 1.75
N GLY A 144 14.68 -4.56 0.93
CA GLY A 144 15.99 -5.01 1.39
C GLY A 144 16.98 -3.86 1.37
N LYS A 145 17.54 -3.50 2.54
CA LYS A 145 18.55 -2.44 2.61
C LYS A 145 19.80 -2.87 1.84
N PRO A 146 20.22 -2.16 0.77
CA PRO A 146 21.54 -2.41 0.19
C PRO A 146 22.62 -2.11 1.22
N GLU A 147 23.69 -2.90 1.25
CA GLU A 147 24.84 -2.69 2.14
C GLU A 147 25.48 -1.28 1.96
N THR A 148 25.35 -0.72 0.78
CA THR A 148 25.85 0.61 0.38
C THR A 148 24.81 1.72 0.48
N ALA A 149 23.63 1.46 1.07
CA ALA A 149 22.58 2.47 1.14
C ALA A 149 23.03 3.71 1.90
N SER A 150 22.99 4.86 1.25
CA SER A 150 23.21 6.15 1.87
C SER A 150 22.12 6.40 2.92
N GLN A 151 22.49 6.96 4.08
CA GLN A 151 21.52 7.37 5.12
C GLN A 151 20.54 8.46 4.65
N SER A 152 20.77 9.05 3.48
CA SER A 152 19.89 10.03 2.86
C SER A 152 18.61 9.40 2.23
N VAL A 153 18.53 8.07 2.13
CA VAL A 153 17.31 7.38 1.65
C VAL A 153 16.36 7.21 2.84
N PRO A 154 15.15 7.81 2.84
CA PRO A 154 14.23 7.77 3.98
C PRO A 154 13.90 6.37 4.48
N ALA A 155 13.76 5.41 3.57
CA ALA A 155 13.51 4.00 3.91
C ALA A 155 14.69 3.36 4.67
N SER A 156 15.93 3.83 4.49
CA SER A 156 17.10 3.21 5.11
C SER A 156 17.21 3.46 6.62
N VAL A 157 16.50 4.46 7.15
CA VAL A 157 16.49 4.80 8.59
C VAL A 157 15.39 4.07 9.37
N LEU A 158 14.45 3.43 8.69
CA LEU A 158 13.42 2.66 9.36
C LEU A 158 13.96 1.33 9.89
N PRO A 159 13.52 0.89 11.06
CA PRO A 159 13.88 -0.43 11.58
C PRO A 159 13.29 -1.53 10.69
N ALA A 160 14.01 -2.66 10.55
CA ALA A 160 13.47 -3.85 9.93
C ALA A 160 12.26 -4.34 10.71
N ASN A 161 11.23 -4.79 10.01
CA ASN A 161 9.99 -5.30 10.61
C ASN A 161 9.50 -6.60 9.94
N LEU A 162 10.24 -7.09 8.93
CA LEU A 162 10.02 -8.36 8.24
C LEU A 162 11.23 -9.28 8.35
N GLY A 163 11.00 -10.54 8.67
CA GLY A 163 11.93 -11.65 8.45
C GLY A 163 11.62 -12.31 7.13
N VAL A 164 12.60 -12.36 6.22
CA VAL A 164 12.45 -13.01 4.92
C VAL A 164 13.56 -14.04 4.76
N SER A 165 13.19 -15.28 4.42
CA SER A 165 14.12 -16.38 4.14
C SER A 165 14.74 -16.24 2.74
N GLN A 166 15.78 -17.03 2.44
CA GLN A 166 16.46 -16.99 1.15
C GLN A 166 15.56 -17.37 -0.04
N ASP A 167 14.54 -18.19 0.19
CA ASP A 167 13.54 -18.61 -0.80
C ASP A 167 12.31 -17.67 -0.87
N GLY A 168 12.38 -16.52 -0.21
CA GLY A 168 11.36 -15.47 -0.28
C GLY A 168 10.10 -15.73 0.57
N VAL A 169 10.16 -16.66 1.54
CA VAL A 169 9.05 -16.84 2.48
C VAL A 169 9.19 -15.86 3.62
N VAL A 170 8.09 -15.20 4.01
CA VAL A 170 8.07 -14.36 5.20
C VAL A 170 8.01 -15.25 6.44
N THR A 171 8.98 -15.12 7.31
CA THR A 171 9.15 -15.94 8.53
C THR A 171 8.69 -15.23 9.81
N ALA A 172 8.67 -13.90 9.79
CA ALA A 172 8.23 -13.08 10.91
C ALA A 172 7.78 -11.69 10.46
N TYR A 173 6.83 -11.10 11.18
CA TYR A 173 6.41 -9.71 11.06
C TYR A 173 6.23 -9.08 12.44
N HIS A 174 6.89 -7.96 12.70
CA HIS A 174 6.78 -7.25 13.99
C HIS A 174 6.73 -5.74 13.80
N LYS A 175 5.64 -5.09 14.21
CA LYS A 175 5.50 -3.61 14.11
C LYS A 175 6.50 -2.83 14.96
N ARG A 176 7.03 -3.40 16.05
CA ARG A 176 7.78 -2.65 17.09
C ARG A 176 9.12 -3.28 17.50
N ASN A 177 9.39 -4.50 17.07
CA ASN A 177 10.64 -5.19 17.39
C ASN A 177 11.34 -5.53 16.06
N SER A 178 12.63 -5.20 15.97
CA SER A 178 13.44 -5.43 14.77
C SER A 178 14.51 -6.52 14.97
N GLU A 179 14.56 -7.17 16.14
CA GLU A 179 15.55 -8.18 16.43
C GLU A 179 15.38 -9.40 15.51
N GLY A 180 16.46 -9.79 14.83
CA GLY A 180 16.47 -10.91 13.89
C GLY A 180 15.75 -10.65 12.56
N LEU A 181 15.24 -9.44 12.32
CA LEU A 181 14.57 -9.07 11.09
C LEU A 181 15.52 -8.40 10.09
N ASN A 182 15.30 -8.64 8.80
CA ASN A 182 16.25 -8.28 7.75
C ASN A 182 15.68 -7.40 6.63
N HIS A 183 14.35 -7.20 6.59
CA HIS A 183 13.67 -6.38 5.58
C HIS A 183 12.66 -5.42 6.23
N ILE A 184 12.17 -4.48 5.43
CA ILE A 184 11.14 -3.52 5.83
C ILE A 184 9.92 -3.72 4.93
N ASP A 185 8.73 -3.79 5.55
CA ASP A 185 7.47 -3.70 4.82
C ASP A 185 7.37 -2.34 4.12
N ALA A 186 7.32 -2.37 2.80
CA ALA A 186 7.27 -1.16 1.97
C ALA A 186 5.83 -0.63 1.77
N GLY A 187 4.85 -1.11 2.54
CA GLY A 187 3.48 -0.62 2.52
C GLY A 187 2.67 -0.99 1.28
N VAL A 188 3.08 -2.04 0.56
CA VAL A 188 2.37 -2.59 -0.60
C VAL A 188 2.30 -4.11 -0.46
N VAL A 189 1.10 -4.68 -0.65
CA VAL A 189 0.89 -6.13 -0.66
C VAL A 189 -0.15 -6.52 -1.70
N VAL A 190 0.08 -7.60 -2.43
CA VAL A 190 -0.95 -8.23 -3.26
C VAL A 190 -1.63 -9.31 -2.43
N LEU A 191 -2.96 -9.28 -2.38
CA LEU A 191 -3.77 -10.16 -1.54
C LEU A 191 -4.84 -10.88 -2.36
N LYS A 192 -5.04 -12.17 -2.11
CA LYS A 192 -6.27 -12.87 -2.54
C LYS A 192 -7.44 -12.45 -1.66
N LYS A 193 -8.61 -12.22 -2.27
CA LYS A 193 -9.85 -11.85 -1.56
C LYS A 193 -10.28 -12.87 -0.51
N GLU A 194 -9.94 -14.14 -0.72
CA GLU A 194 -10.32 -15.23 0.20
C GLU A 194 -9.85 -15.03 1.64
N ILE A 195 -8.78 -14.22 1.87
CA ILE A 195 -8.33 -13.88 3.24
C ILE A 195 -9.43 -13.23 4.07
N LEU A 196 -10.37 -12.54 3.41
CA LEU A 196 -11.45 -11.83 4.10
C LEU A 196 -12.41 -12.76 4.84
N ALA A 197 -12.43 -14.06 4.50
CA ALA A 197 -13.17 -15.05 5.25
C ALA A 197 -12.64 -15.22 6.68
N ARG A 198 -11.37 -14.87 6.93
CA ARG A 198 -10.72 -14.91 8.25
C ARG A 198 -11.00 -13.66 9.10
N LEU A 199 -11.61 -12.62 8.51
CA LEU A 199 -11.84 -11.34 9.15
C LEU A 199 -13.26 -11.23 9.72
N PRO A 200 -13.43 -10.75 10.95
CA PRO A 200 -14.74 -10.51 11.52
C PRO A 200 -15.43 -9.33 10.85
N ALA A 201 -16.72 -9.47 10.50
CA ALA A 201 -17.49 -8.39 9.93
C ALA A 201 -17.82 -7.31 10.98
N GLY A 202 -17.70 -6.02 10.60
CA GLY A 202 -18.09 -4.90 11.45
C GLY A 202 -17.23 -4.69 12.71
N GLN A 203 -16.08 -5.36 12.79
CA GLN A 203 -15.16 -5.24 13.93
C GLN A 203 -13.82 -4.63 13.49
N LYS A 204 -13.17 -3.96 14.44
CA LYS A 204 -11.81 -3.46 14.23
C LYS A 204 -10.85 -4.65 14.18
N CYS A 205 -10.07 -4.70 13.09
CA CYS A 205 -9.08 -5.77 12.86
C CYS A 205 -7.86 -5.20 12.13
N SER A 206 -6.68 -5.66 12.49
CA SER A 206 -5.41 -5.32 11.83
C SER A 206 -4.94 -6.50 10.99
N LEU A 207 -4.64 -6.27 9.70
CA LEU A 207 -4.00 -7.28 8.86
C LEU A 207 -2.67 -7.73 9.46
N GLU A 208 -1.88 -6.77 9.90
CA GLU A 208 -0.50 -6.96 10.32
C GLU A 208 -0.40 -7.71 11.66
N GLU A 209 -1.37 -7.49 12.55
CA GLU A 209 -1.35 -8.07 13.89
C GLU A 209 -2.16 -9.37 14.00
N GLU A 210 -3.18 -9.55 13.14
CA GLU A 210 -4.11 -10.67 13.27
C GLU A 210 -4.06 -11.63 12.07
N ILE A 211 -3.79 -11.15 10.86
CA ILE A 211 -3.83 -11.97 9.63
C ILE A 211 -2.44 -12.41 9.20
N TYR A 212 -1.47 -11.50 9.14
CA TYR A 212 -0.11 -11.87 8.73
C TYR A 212 0.49 -13.00 9.58
N PRO A 213 0.34 -13.04 10.91
CA PRO A 213 0.83 -14.18 11.68
C PRO A 213 0.22 -15.53 11.27
N GLN A 214 -1.06 -15.54 10.89
CA GLN A 214 -1.72 -16.75 10.41
C GLN A 214 -1.17 -17.19 9.05
N LEU A 215 -0.99 -16.25 8.11
CA LEU A 215 -0.41 -16.52 6.79
C LEU A 215 1.05 -16.98 6.89
N ILE A 216 1.83 -16.39 7.80
CA ILE A 216 3.22 -16.80 8.08
C ILE A 216 3.26 -18.25 8.60
N ALA A 217 2.41 -18.57 9.58
CA ALA A 217 2.35 -19.92 10.14
C ALA A 217 1.98 -21.00 9.12
N GLN A 218 1.27 -20.61 8.04
CA GLN A 218 0.84 -21.49 6.96
C GLN A 218 1.79 -21.47 5.75
N GLY A 219 2.83 -20.60 5.75
CA GLY A 219 3.72 -20.40 4.61
C GLY A 219 3.05 -19.68 3.42
N GLU A 220 1.92 -19.01 3.65
CA GLU A 220 1.09 -18.35 2.63
C GLU A 220 1.44 -16.87 2.39
N LEU A 221 2.34 -16.30 3.21
CA LEU A 221 2.88 -14.95 3.02
C LEU A 221 4.28 -15.01 2.42
N ARG A 222 4.42 -14.56 1.19
CA ARG A 222 5.71 -14.45 0.51
C ARG A 222 6.14 -12.99 0.37
N ALA A 223 7.45 -12.77 0.17
CA ALA A 223 8.04 -11.47 -0.03
C ALA A 223 8.47 -11.28 -1.49
N TRP A 224 8.13 -10.13 -2.05
CA TRP A 224 8.72 -9.59 -3.28
C TRP A 224 9.78 -8.57 -2.88
N VAL A 225 11.05 -8.97 -2.97
CA VAL A 225 12.16 -8.14 -2.47
C VAL A 225 12.52 -7.08 -3.49
N THR A 226 12.67 -5.84 -3.03
CA THR A 226 13.12 -4.71 -3.85
C THR A 226 14.18 -3.88 -3.10
N SER A 227 15.06 -3.24 -3.85
CA SER A 227 15.96 -2.19 -3.38
C SER A 227 15.48 -0.79 -3.73
N GLU A 228 14.32 -0.67 -4.42
CA GLU A 228 13.73 0.63 -4.73
C GLU A 228 13.27 1.32 -3.45
N PRO A 229 13.70 2.56 -3.20
CA PRO A 229 13.36 3.27 -1.98
C PRO A 229 11.87 3.62 -1.97
N PHE A 230 11.24 3.43 -0.82
CA PHE A 230 9.89 3.92 -0.57
C PHE A 230 9.93 5.15 0.36
N TYR A 231 8.87 5.97 0.30
CA TYR A 231 8.73 7.19 1.08
C TYR A 231 7.45 7.09 1.91
N ASP A 232 7.59 7.25 3.24
CA ASP A 232 6.48 7.33 4.18
C ASP A 232 6.18 8.80 4.48
N MET A 233 5.06 9.31 4.03
CA MET A 233 4.61 10.66 4.37
C MET A 233 3.94 10.76 5.76
N GLY A 234 4.11 9.75 6.60
CA GLY A 234 3.60 9.74 7.97
C GLY A 234 4.35 10.67 8.93
N SER A 235 5.45 11.27 8.47
CA SER A 235 6.28 12.21 9.22
C SER A 235 6.65 13.45 8.38
N PRO A 236 6.94 14.61 9.01
CA PRO A 236 7.43 15.80 8.31
C PRO A 236 8.70 15.54 7.49
N THR A 237 9.62 14.73 8.01
CA THR A 237 10.85 14.35 7.31
C THR A 237 10.59 13.50 6.07
N GLY A 238 9.68 12.52 6.15
CA GLY A 238 9.29 11.70 5.02
C GLY A 238 8.56 12.52 3.94
N LEU A 239 7.71 13.47 4.38
CA LEU A 239 7.03 14.39 3.47
C LEU A 239 8.03 15.28 2.71
N ALA A 240 9.03 15.85 3.40
CA ALA A 240 10.07 16.68 2.79
C ALA A 240 10.90 15.89 1.77
N ALA A 241 11.37 14.70 2.15
CA ALA A 241 12.15 13.84 1.28
C ALA A 241 11.38 13.41 0.01
N LEU A 242 10.08 13.12 0.14
CA LEU A 242 9.25 12.85 -1.03
C LEU A 242 9.05 14.11 -1.89
N GLY A 243 8.92 15.28 -1.26
CA GLY A 243 8.84 16.56 -1.96
C GLY A 243 10.06 16.81 -2.85
N GLU A 244 11.26 16.59 -2.33
CA GLU A 244 12.53 16.69 -3.07
C GLU A 244 12.61 15.67 -4.23
N LYS A 245 12.14 14.44 -4.01
CA LYS A 245 12.13 13.39 -5.04
C LYS A 245 11.19 13.71 -6.20
N LEU A 246 10.09 14.44 -5.96
CA LEU A 246 9.03 14.72 -6.93
C LEU A 246 9.06 16.14 -7.50
N ALA A 247 9.98 16.99 -7.05
CA ALA A 247 10.21 18.32 -7.58
C ALA A 247 10.90 18.26 -8.95
#